data_9c76165109ebb6a2671ef716ab1c7ae2
#
_entry.id   9c76165109ebb6a2671ef716ab1c7ae2
#
_cell.length_a   1.000
_cell.length_b   1.000
_cell.length_c   1.000
_cell.angle_alpha   90.00
_cell.angle_beta   90.00
_cell.angle_gamma   90.00
#
_symmetry.space_group_name_H-M   'P 1'
#
loop_
_entity.id
_entity.type
_entity.pdbx_description
1 polymer ?
#
loop_
_entity_poly.entity_id
_entity_poly.type
_entity_poly.pdbx_seq_one_letter_code
_entity_poly.pdbx_strand_id
1 'polypeptide(L)'
;LTTKQDLRDNYPFGMFAVPRSEVSRVHASSGTTGKPTVVGYTKNDLDVWAKVMARSMRASGTKKGDLVHIAYGYGLFTGGLGAHYGAEELGCTVVPVSGGMTARQVTLIEDFKPSTIMVTPSYVLNILDEFRKRGLDPRECSLDVGIFGAEPWTNAMRREIEDAFDMHAVDI
;
A
#
# COMPACT_ATOMS: atom_id res chain seq x y z
N LEU A 1 -4.04 -12.18 -27.49
CA LEU A 1 -4.13 -11.96 -26.05
C LEU A 1 -2.81 -12.31 -25.40
N THR A 2 -2.27 -11.43 -24.57
CA THR A 2 -1.04 -11.69 -23.78
C THR A 2 -1.40 -12.44 -22.52
N THR A 3 -0.65 -13.48 -22.22
CA THR A 3 -0.80 -14.29 -21.01
C THR A 3 0.35 -14.03 -20.03
N LYS A 4 0.21 -14.51 -18.80
CA LYS A 4 1.30 -14.45 -17.81
C LYS A 4 2.51 -15.28 -18.22
N GLN A 5 2.29 -16.34 -19.01
CA GLN A 5 3.38 -17.18 -19.55
C GLN A 5 4.20 -16.42 -20.59
N ASP A 6 3.56 -15.65 -21.46
CA ASP A 6 4.29 -14.82 -22.45
C ASP A 6 5.24 -13.83 -21.77
N LEU A 7 4.82 -13.21 -20.64
CA LEU A 7 5.67 -12.33 -19.85
C LEU A 7 6.87 -13.05 -19.23
N ARG A 8 6.70 -14.32 -18.81
CA ARG A 8 7.79 -15.16 -18.27
C ARG A 8 8.78 -15.62 -19.34
N ASP A 9 8.27 -16.00 -20.52
CA ASP A 9 9.08 -16.48 -21.61
C ASP A 9 9.94 -15.36 -22.21
N ASN A 10 9.48 -14.11 -22.10
CA ASN A 10 10.18 -12.91 -22.53
C ASN A 10 10.88 -12.16 -21.38
N TYR A 11 11.11 -12.84 -20.25
CA TYR A 11 11.81 -12.26 -19.09
C TYR A 11 13.25 -11.86 -19.44
N PRO A 12 13.79 -10.72 -18.97
CA PRO A 12 13.09 -9.77 -18.09
C PRO A 12 12.36 -8.64 -18.85
N PHE A 13 12.76 -8.24 -20.06
CA PHE A 13 12.34 -7.00 -20.70
C PHE A 13 11.78 -7.19 -22.11
N GLY A 14 11.64 -8.43 -22.58
CA GLY A 14 11.33 -8.74 -23.98
C GLY A 14 9.96 -8.27 -24.47
N MET A 15 9.03 -7.96 -23.53
CA MET A 15 7.69 -7.46 -23.86
C MET A 15 7.47 -5.97 -23.53
N PHE A 16 8.53 -5.21 -23.34
CA PHE A 16 8.38 -3.76 -23.18
C PHE A 16 7.96 -3.13 -24.51
N ALA A 17 6.96 -2.26 -24.46
CA ALA A 17 6.42 -1.55 -25.62
C ALA A 17 7.29 -0.35 -26.05
N VAL A 18 8.27 0.02 -25.24
CA VAL A 18 9.19 1.15 -25.47
C VAL A 18 10.63 0.71 -25.25
N PRO A 19 11.61 1.42 -25.82
CA PRO A 19 13.03 1.19 -25.52
C PRO A 19 13.34 1.34 -24.04
N ARG A 20 14.30 0.59 -23.53
CA ARG A 20 14.73 0.66 -22.11
C ARG A 20 15.14 2.06 -21.66
N SER A 21 15.63 2.90 -22.57
CA SER A 21 15.99 4.31 -22.29
C SER A 21 14.80 5.18 -21.90
N GLU A 22 13.58 4.77 -22.22
CA GLU A 22 12.35 5.47 -21.86
C GLU A 22 11.70 4.93 -20.56
N VAL A 23 12.21 3.79 -20.06
CA VAL A 23 11.70 3.18 -18.81
C VAL A 23 12.31 3.86 -17.61
N SER A 24 11.47 4.49 -16.80
CA SER A 24 11.86 5.21 -15.57
C SER A 24 11.86 4.33 -14.33
N ARG A 25 11.05 3.26 -14.31
CA ARG A 25 10.93 2.35 -13.16
C ARG A 25 10.55 0.95 -13.61
N VAL A 26 11.04 -0.04 -12.88
CA VAL A 26 10.69 -1.45 -13.06
C VAL A 26 10.08 -1.98 -11.78
N HIS A 27 8.99 -2.71 -11.91
CA HIS A 27 8.39 -3.50 -10.85
C HIS A 27 8.27 -4.97 -11.27
N ALA A 28 8.13 -5.85 -10.29
CA ALA A 28 7.90 -7.26 -10.56
C ALA A 28 7.05 -7.92 -9.47
N SER A 29 6.36 -9.00 -9.86
CA SER A 29 5.68 -9.88 -8.91
C SER A 29 6.70 -10.63 -8.03
N SER A 30 6.22 -11.21 -6.91
CA SER A 30 7.06 -11.99 -5.97
C SER A 30 7.77 -13.19 -6.60
N GLY A 31 7.28 -13.70 -7.73
CA GLY A 31 7.90 -14.83 -8.43
C GLY A 31 7.83 -16.18 -7.70
N THR A 32 6.93 -16.35 -6.74
CA THR A 32 6.79 -17.57 -5.91
C THR A 32 6.62 -18.87 -6.72
N THR A 33 6.16 -18.78 -7.96
CA THR A 33 5.95 -19.90 -8.86
C THR A 33 6.93 -19.95 -10.05
N GLY A 34 8.10 -19.37 -9.94
CA GLY A 34 9.13 -19.30 -10.99
C GLY A 34 9.65 -17.88 -11.22
N LYS A 35 10.03 -17.55 -12.49
CA LYS A 35 10.50 -16.22 -12.82
C LYS A 35 9.43 -15.17 -12.52
N PRO A 36 9.78 -14.02 -11.93
CA PRO A 36 8.82 -12.95 -11.67
C PRO A 36 8.25 -12.38 -12.98
N THR A 37 7.05 -11.85 -12.93
CA THR A 37 6.49 -11.03 -14.00
C THR A 37 7.03 -9.62 -13.86
N VAL A 38 7.74 -9.13 -14.87
CA VAL A 38 8.37 -7.80 -14.85
C VAL A 38 7.56 -6.82 -15.68
N VAL A 39 7.34 -5.63 -15.14
CA VAL A 39 6.70 -4.50 -15.85
C VAL A 39 7.58 -3.25 -15.77
N GLY A 40 7.71 -2.57 -16.90
CA GLY A 40 8.40 -1.28 -17.01
C GLY A 40 7.38 -0.14 -17.09
N TYR A 41 7.69 0.94 -16.41
CA TYR A 41 6.89 2.16 -16.41
C TYR A 41 7.69 3.32 -16.97
N THR A 42 7.13 4.03 -17.94
CA THR A 42 7.63 5.33 -18.37
C THR A 42 7.30 6.41 -17.34
N LYS A 43 7.88 7.60 -17.50
CA LYS A 43 7.51 8.75 -16.65
C LYS A 43 6.01 9.05 -16.71
N ASN A 44 5.42 8.99 -17.92
CA ASN A 44 3.99 9.22 -18.10
C ASN A 44 3.14 8.16 -17.38
N ASP A 45 3.54 6.88 -17.42
CA ASP A 45 2.83 5.81 -16.70
C ASP A 45 2.84 6.04 -15.19
N LEU A 46 3.97 6.50 -14.65
CA LEU A 46 4.10 6.82 -13.23
C LEU A 46 3.21 8.01 -12.83
N ASP A 47 3.11 9.04 -13.67
CA ASP A 47 2.23 10.19 -13.43
C ASP A 47 0.75 9.80 -13.49
N VAL A 48 0.37 8.94 -14.44
CA VAL A 48 -0.99 8.38 -14.52
C VAL A 48 -1.29 7.53 -13.27
N TRP A 49 -0.35 6.66 -12.87
CA TRP A 49 -0.52 5.81 -11.69
C TRP A 49 -0.72 6.62 -10.42
N ALA A 50 0.12 7.65 -10.19
CA ALA A 50 -0.04 8.54 -9.04
C ALA A 50 -1.43 9.19 -8.99
N LYS A 51 -1.93 9.69 -10.13
CA LYS A 51 -3.26 10.31 -10.24
C LYS A 51 -4.41 9.34 -9.96
N VAL A 52 -4.35 8.12 -10.47
CA VAL A 52 -5.43 7.14 -10.23
C VAL A 52 -5.41 6.66 -8.78
N MET A 53 -4.23 6.47 -8.19
CA MET A 53 -4.09 6.13 -6.77
C MET A 53 -4.60 7.27 -5.87
N ALA A 54 -4.25 8.52 -6.16
CA ALA A 54 -4.78 9.69 -5.44
C ALA A 54 -6.31 9.75 -5.49
N ARG A 55 -6.89 9.39 -6.63
CA ARG A 55 -8.35 9.33 -6.80
C ARG A 55 -8.98 8.22 -5.97
N SER A 56 -8.36 7.03 -5.90
CA SER A 56 -8.79 5.92 -5.05
C SER A 56 -8.73 6.29 -3.58
N MET A 57 -7.63 6.90 -3.13
CA MET A 57 -7.47 7.36 -1.75
C MET A 57 -8.51 8.42 -1.37
N ARG A 58 -8.79 9.37 -2.26
CA ARG A 58 -9.85 10.36 -2.03
C ARG A 58 -11.23 9.69 -1.91
N ALA A 59 -11.53 8.71 -2.75
CA ALA A 59 -12.79 7.96 -2.69
C ALA A 59 -12.92 7.16 -1.38
N SER A 60 -11.80 6.74 -0.80
CA SER A 60 -11.72 6.06 0.50
C SER A 60 -11.89 6.99 1.70
N GLY A 61 -11.93 8.31 1.50
CA GLY A 61 -12.09 9.29 2.58
C GLY A 61 -10.84 10.09 2.94
N THR A 62 -9.65 9.72 2.43
CA THR A 62 -8.41 10.46 2.65
C THR A 62 -8.48 11.84 1.98
N LYS A 63 -8.00 12.87 2.67
CA LYS A 63 -8.10 14.27 2.22
C LYS A 63 -6.72 14.89 2.03
N LYS A 64 -6.66 15.93 1.21
CA LYS A 64 -5.46 16.78 1.11
C LYS A 64 -5.08 17.31 2.50
N GLY A 65 -3.81 17.21 2.84
CA GLY A 65 -3.27 17.61 4.13
C GLY A 65 -3.23 16.51 5.19
N ASP A 66 -3.87 15.36 4.93
CA ASP A 66 -3.80 14.21 5.83
C ASP A 66 -2.39 13.66 5.93
N LEU A 67 -2.08 13.04 7.07
CA LEU A 67 -0.87 12.26 7.27
C LEU A 67 -1.19 10.79 6.98
N VAL A 68 -0.49 10.20 6.02
CA VAL A 68 -0.71 8.82 5.54
C VAL A 68 0.43 7.92 5.98
N HIS A 69 0.13 6.96 6.83
CA HIS A 69 1.05 5.92 7.28
C HIS A 69 1.07 4.75 6.28
N ILE A 70 2.19 4.56 5.58
CA ILE A 70 2.32 3.49 4.59
C ILE A 70 3.11 2.33 5.19
N ALA A 71 2.41 1.25 5.50
CA ALA A 71 2.93 0.00 6.02
C ALA A 71 3.01 -1.12 4.96
N TYR A 72 2.89 -0.77 3.68
CA TYR A 72 3.27 -1.66 2.57
C TYR A 72 4.78 -1.68 2.38
N GLY A 73 5.32 -2.84 1.99
CA GLY A 73 6.75 -2.96 1.67
C GLY A 73 7.16 -2.06 0.50
N TYR A 74 8.23 -1.31 0.69
CA TYR A 74 8.89 -0.54 -0.38
C TYR A 74 9.92 -1.44 -1.06
N GLY A 75 9.68 -1.79 -2.31
CA GLY A 75 10.56 -2.70 -3.03
C GLY A 75 10.08 -2.93 -4.46
N LEU A 76 10.42 -4.09 -4.99
CA LEU A 76 10.13 -4.43 -6.39
C LEU A 76 8.63 -4.60 -6.66
N PHE A 77 7.84 -4.97 -5.64
CA PHE A 77 6.38 -5.03 -5.74
C PHE A 77 5.76 -3.62 -5.73
N THR A 78 4.57 -3.48 -6.27
CA THR A 78 3.97 -2.17 -6.60
C THR A 78 3.38 -1.40 -5.40
N GLY A 79 3.00 -2.09 -4.31
CA GLY A 79 2.14 -1.54 -3.25
C GLY A 79 2.70 -0.28 -2.58
N GLY A 80 3.90 -0.34 -2.01
CA GLY A 80 4.48 0.76 -1.24
C GLY A 80 4.68 2.04 -2.07
N LEU A 81 5.32 1.92 -3.24
CA LEU A 81 5.58 3.08 -4.10
C LEU A 81 4.31 3.62 -4.76
N GLY A 82 3.35 2.75 -5.11
CA GLY A 82 2.06 3.19 -5.63
C GLY A 82 1.28 4.04 -4.62
N ALA A 83 1.19 3.56 -3.39
CA ALA A 83 0.57 4.29 -2.28
C ALA A 83 1.28 5.63 -1.99
N HIS A 84 2.62 5.61 -1.94
CA HIS A 84 3.46 6.77 -1.67
C HIS A 84 3.19 7.92 -2.65
N TYR A 85 3.40 7.69 -3.95
CA TYR A 85 3.21 8.73 -4.95
C TYR A 85 1.74 9.14 -5.11
N GLY A 86 0.79 8.23 -4.87
CA GLY A 86 -0.62 8.58 -4.84
C GLY A 86 -0.99 9.51 -3.69
N ALA A 87 -0.44 9.29 -2.51
CA ALA A 87 -0.64 10.17 -1.36
C ALA A 87 -0.01 11.57 -1.59
N GLU A 88 1.22 11.63 -2.12
CA GLU A 88 1.86 12.91 -2.50
C GLU A 88 1.06 13.66 -3.56
N GLU A 89 0.56 12.97 -4.61
CA GLU A 89 -0.28 13.56 -5.66
C GLU A 89 -1.61 14.09 -5.10
N LEU A 90 -2.18 13.44 -4.08
CA LEU A 90 -3.37 13.93 -3.37
C LEU A 90 -3.07 15.19 -2.53
N GLY A 91 -1.81 15.43 -2.22
CA GLY A 91 -1.35 16.53 -1.36
C GLY A 91 -1.34 16.15 0.12
N CYS A 92 -1.14 14.86 0.42
CA CYS A 92 -0.94 14.34 1.76
C CYS A 92 0.54 14.39 2.18
N THR A 93 0.79 14.29 3.48
CA THR A 93 2.14 14.01 4.01
C THR A 93 2.29 12.51 4.19
N VAL A 94 3.37 11.93 3.67
CA VAL A 94 3.62 10.48 3.71
C VAL A 94 4.57 10.12 4.84
N VAL A 95 4.20 9.11 5.63
CA VAL A 95 5.10 8.41 6.57
C VAL A 95 5.50 7.06 5.94
N PRO A 96 6.67 6.94 5.30
CA PRO A 96 7.07 5.78 4.52
C PRO A 96 7.72 4.70 5.41
N VAL A 97 6.93 4.07 6.29
CA VAL A 97 7.45 3.15 7.32
C VAL A 97 7.88 1.81 6.73
N SER A 98 7.24 1.38 5.66
CA SER A 98 7.37 0.02 5.10
C SER A 98 6.69 -1.05 5.97
N GLY A 99 6.69 -2.31 5.51
CA GLY A 99 6.17 -3.43 6.31
C GLY A 99 7.16 -3.92 7.37
N GLY A 100 6.65 -4.65 8.35
CA GLY A 100 7.46 -5.22 9.45
C GLY A 100 7.70 -4.25 10.61
N MET A 101 8.52 -4.66 11.56
CA MET A 101 8.84 -3.90 12.78
C MET A 101 7.59 -3.39 13.53
N THR A 102 6.67 -4.29 13.86
CA THR A 102 5.32 -3.97 14.36
C THR A 102 5.33 -3.02 15.57
N ALA A 103 6.28 -3.19 16.48
CA ALA A 103 6.45 -2.28 17.60
C ALA A 103 6.71 -0.83 17.16
N ARG A 104 7.53 -0.63 16.12
CA ARG A 104 7.80 0.70 15.56
C ARG A 104 6.58 1.29 14.86
N GLN A 105 5.75 0.46 14.21
CA GLN A 105 4.49 0.93 13.59
C GLN A 105 3.61 1.61 14.64
N VAL A 106 3.36 0.93 15.77
CA VAL A 106 2.54 1.49 16.86
C VAL A 106 3.16 2.77 17.41
N THR A 107 4.47 2.80 17.68
CA THR A 107 5.15 4.01 18.14
C THR A 107 4.94 5.19 17.20
N LEU A 108 5.10 4.98 15.87
CA LEU A 108 4.93 6.04 14.89
C LEU A 108 3.46 6.47 14.71
N ILE A 109 2.50 5.57 14.87
CA ILE A 109 1.08 5.92 14.88
C ILE A 109 0.77 6.83 16.09
N GLU A 110 1.28 6.48 17.27
CA GLU A 110 1.08 7.28 18.48
C GLU A 110 1.77 8.65 18.42
N ASP A 111 3.01 8.69 17.90
CA ASP A 111 3.81 9.91 17.88
C ASP A 111 3.39 10.88 16.77
N PHE A 112 3.14 10.37 15.56
CA PHE A 112 2.88 11.18 14.37
C PHE A 112 1.40 11.41 14.12
N LYS A 113 0.54 10.60 14.71
CA LYS A 113 -0.93 10.70 14.62
C LYS A 113 -1.45 10.76 13.19
N PRO A 114 -1.13 9.78 12.33
CA PRO A 114 -1.70 9.72 11.00
C PRO A 114 -3.21 9.49 11.04
N SER A 115 -3.94 10.11 10.12
CA SER A 115 -5.38 9.87 9.95
C SER A 115 -5.69 8.70 9.01
N THR A 116 -4.74 8.33 8.15
CA THR A 116 -4.91 7.24 7.17
C THR A 116 -3.77 6.23 7.29
N ILE A 117 -4.10 4.94 7.24
CA ILE A 117 -3.12 3.86 7.11
C ILE A 117 -3.36 3.07 5.82
N MET A 118 -2.27 2.71 5.12
CA MET A 118 -2.28 1.79 3.97
C MET A 118 -1.46 0.55 4.29
N VAL A 119 -2.10 -0.61 4.32
CA VAL A 119 -1.51 -1.84 4.88
C VAL A 119 -2.28 -3.08 4.38
N THR A 120 -1.67 -4.28 4.47
CA THR A 120 -2.43 -5.52 4.23
C THR A 120 -3.37 -5.83 5.40
N PRO A 121 -4.54 -6.46 5.14
CA PRO A 121 -5.50 -6.79 6.21
C PRO A 121 -4.91 -7.65 7.33
N SER A 122 -4.11 -8.65 6.98
CA SER A 122 -3.46 -9.50 7.99
C SER A 122 -2.44 -8.76 8.84
N TYR A 123 -1.73 -7.78 8.24
CA TYR A 123 -0.69 -7.06 8.97
C TYR A 123 -1.27 -6.00 9.93
N VAL A 124 -2.41 -5.39 9.62
CA VAL A 124 -3.06 -4.49 10.60
C VAL A 124 -3.54 -5.23 11.83
N LEU A 125 -3.93 -6.51 11.72
CA LEU A 125 -4.24 -7.34 12.89
C LEU A 125 -3.00 -7.56 13.78
N ASN A 126 -1.82 -7.71 13.19
CA ASN A 126 -0.57 -7.77 13.98
C ASN A 126 -0.29 -6.42 14.68
N ILE A 127 -0.61 -5.30 14.03
CA ILE A 127 -0.50 -3.97 14.64
C ILE A 127 -1.50 -3.85 15.81
N LEU A 128 -2.73 -4.32 15.63
CA LEU A 128 -3.76 -4.38 16.67
C LEU A 128 -3.28 -5.18 17.90
N ASP A 129 -2.68 -6.34 17.68
CA ASP A 129 -2.15 -7.16 18.77
C ASP A 129 -1.00 -6.45 19.51
N GLU A 130 -0.19 -5.68 18.84
CA GLU A 130 0.86 -4.88 19.46
C GLU A 130 0.29 -3.72 20.29
N PHE A 131 -0.79 -3.05 19.86
CA PHE A 131 -1.53 -2.07 20.69
C PHE A 131 -1.99 -2.72 21.99
N ARG A 132 -2.67 -3.86 21.88
CA ARG A 132 -3.17 -4.63 23.04
C ARG A 132 -2.05 -5.06 23.99
N LYS A 133 -0.93 -5.56 23.45
CA LYS A 133 0.24 -5.95 24.22
C LYS A 133 0.86 -4.79 25.01
N ARG A 134 0.78 -3.58 24.49
CA ARG A 134 1.23 -2.36 25.18
C ARG A 134 0.21 -1.79 26.14
N GLY A 135 -1.00 -2.36 26.24
CA GLY A 135 -2.07 -1.83 27.05
C GLY A 135 -2.67 -0.53 26.52
N LEU A 136 -2.52 -0.26 25.20
CA LEU A 136 -3.09 0.88 24.51
C LEU A 136 -4.47 0.50 23.93
N ASP A 137 -5.45 1.41 24.03
CA ASP A 137 -6.72 1.24 23.32
C ASP A 137 -6.55 1.73 21.87
N PRO A 138 -6.64 0.85 20.85
CA PRO A 138 -6.47 1.25 19.45
C PRO A 138 -7.56 2.23 18.96
N ARG A 139 -8.73 2.31 19.63
CA ARG A 139 -9.78 3.28 19.30
C ARG A 139 -9.43 4.73 19.69
N GLU A 140 -8.45 4.90 20.58
CA GLU A 140 -7.95 6.22 20.96
C GLU A 140 -6.85 6.74 20.02
N CYS A 141 -6.38 5.91 19.07
CA CYS A 141 -5.41 6.36 18.07
C CYS A 141 -6.07 7.27 17.03
N SER A 142 -5.24 7.91 16.21
CA SER A 142 -5.67 8.94 15.25
C SER A 142 -6.19 8.39 13.91
N LEU A 143 -6.25 7.07 13.73
CA LEU A 143 -6.58 6.44 12.45
C LEU A 143 -8.09 6.49 12.19
N ASP A 144 -8.50 7.27 11.19
CA ASP A 144 -9.91 7.37 10.75
C ASP A 144 -10.19 6.48 9.53
N VAL A 145 -9.18 6.26 8.67
CA VAL A 145 -9.30 5.53 7.41
C VAL A 145 -8.22 4.48 7.28
N GLY A 146 -8.63 3.23 7.06
CA GLY A 146 -7.76 2.13 6.68
C GLY A 146 -7.99 1.73 5.21
N ILE A 147 -6.95 1.74 4.38
CA ILE A 147 -7.00 1.29 2.98
C ILE A 147 -6.24 -0.03 2.87
N PHE A 148 -6.97 -1.10 2.62
CA PHE A 148 -6.48 -2.46 2.68
C PHE A 148 -6.46 -3.11 1.30
N GLY A 149 -5.45 -3.93 1.03
CA GLY A 149 -5.33 -4.67 -0.23
C GLY A 149 -4.15 -5.62 -0.25
N ALA A 150 -3.78 -6.05 -1.45
CA ALA A 150 -2.70 -7.00 -1.75
C ALA A 150 -2.97 -8.46 -1.33
N GLU A 151 -4.02 -8.75 -0.58
CA GLU A 151 -4.45 -10.11 -0.22
C GLU A 151 -5.97 -10.18 -0.05
N PRO A 152 -6.58 -11.36 -0.28
CA PRO A 152 -7.99 -11.56 -0.01
C PRO A 152 -8.29 -11.41 1.49
N TRP A 153 -9.40 -10.80 1.83
CA TRP A 153 -9.88 -10.70 3.20
C TRP A 153 -11.40 -10.81 3.28
N THR A 154 -11.92 -11.06 4.47
CA THR A 154 -13.32 -11.37 4.67
C THR A 154 -14.07 -10.20 5.33
N ASN A 155 -15.41 -10.20 5.20
CA ASN A 155 -16.24 -9.25 5.94
C ASN A 155 -16.12 -9.40 7.46
N ALA A 156 -15.73 -10.57 7.96
CA ALA A 156 -15.45 -10.77 9.38
C ALA A 156 -14.19 -10.01 9.81
N MET A 157 -13.11 -10.13 9.03
CA MET A 157 -11.88 -9.35 9.27
C MET A 157 -12.12 -7.84 9.16
N ARG A 158 -12.93 -7.39 8.18
CA ARG A 158 -13.30 -5.99 8.06
C ARG A 158 -13.93 -5.49 9.35
N ARG A 159 -14.97 -6.17 9.84
CA ARG A 159 -15.65 -5.79 11.08
C ARG A 159 -14.71 -5.79 12.28
N GLU A 160 -13.86 -6.80 12.40
CA GLU A 160 -12.87 -6.85 13.48
C GLU A 160 -11.94 -5.63 13.47
N ILE A 161 -11.47 -5.21 12.30
CA ILE A 161 -10.60 -4.05 12.14
C ILE A 161 -11.37 -2.75 12.45
N GLU A 162 -12.56 -2.57 11.87
CA GLU A 162 -13.41 -1.40 12.08
C GLU A 162 -13.80 -1.25 13.56
N ASP A 163 -14.25 -2.32 14.19
CA ASP A 163 -14.65 -2.33 15.61
C ASP A 163 -13.45 -2.07 16.55
N ALA A 164 -12.27 -2.57 16.21
CA ALA A 164 -11.08 -2.46 17.04
C ALA A 164 -10.45 -1.07 17.01
N PHE A 165 -10.42 -0.41 15.85
CA PHE A 165 -9.78 0.90 15.67
C PHE A 165 -10.77 2.07 15.59
N ASP A 166 -12.07 1.80 15.53
CA ASP A 166 -13.13 2.78 15.22
C ASP A 166 -12.82 3.56 13.92
N MET A 167 -12.32 2.86 12.89
CA MET A 167 -11.93 3.42 11.60
C MET A 167 -12.80 2.87 10.46
N HIS A 168 -12.86 3.60 9.35
CA HIS A 168 -13.48 3.13 8.11
C HIS A 168 -12.50 2.26 7.30
N ALA A 169 -12.84 0.99 7.06
CA ALA A 169 -12.01 0.04 6.33
C ALA A 169 -12.43 -0.09 4.86
N VAL A 170 -11.54 0.26 3.95
CA VAL A 170 -11.78 0.26 2.50
C VAL A 170 -10.87 -0.76 1.80
N ASP A 171 -11.44 -1.51 0.87
CA ASP A 171 -10.73 -2.45 0.01
C ASP A 171 -10.26 -1.76 -1.28
N ILE A 172 -9.01 -2.01 -1.73
CA ILE A 172 -8.40 -1.40 -2.92
C ILE A 172 -7.75 -2.45 -3.83
#